data_79ff1a8ade7b46b10723995ae395b88e
#
_entry.id   79ff1a8ade7b46b10723995ae395b88e
#
_cell.length_a   1.000
_cell.length_b   1.000
_cell.length_c   1.000
_cell.angle_alpha   90.00
_cell.angle_beta   90.00
_cell.angle_gamma   90.00
#
_symmetry.space_group_name_H-M   'P 1'
#
loop_
_entity.id
_entity.type
_entity.pdbx_description
1 polymer ?
#
loop_
_entity_poly.entity_id
_entity_poly.type
_entity_poly.pdbx_seq_one_letter_code
_entity_poly.pdbx_strand_id
1 'polypeptide(L)'
;PNPEAAETLALAIKLADKKNADLILATDPDCDRLGIGVRQKGKIKLLTGNEVGILLTDYLLSEKKRLGKLPSKPFIIKTIVTTDLIYEIAKDYNAKVYDVLTGFKFIGEKLGVIEKQNELDNFILAFEESYGYMAGAYVRDKDGVVAAMLVAEMAQHYLCQQKTLIDRLEEIYECYGYNANLLKSIEFKGMQGIKEMNEKIEAIRNNSPAALGKYEIKQFKDYQKGIEGLPSSNVFADHASVPALANDSSLVSPRTR
;
A
#
# COMPACT_ATOMS: atom_id res chain seq x y z
N PRO A 1 -19.76 6.18 1.75
CA PRO A 1 -19.15 5.50 2.90
C PRO A 1 -17.68 5.21 2.60
N ASN A 2 -16.81 5.40 3.61
CA ASN A 2 -15.38 5.13 3.46
C ASN A 2 -15.10 3.68 3.93
N PRO A 3 -14.59 2.76 3.08
CA PRO A 3 -14.32 1.38 3.46
C PRO A 3 -13.18 1.23 4.50
N GLU A 4 -12.43 2.28 4.76
CA GLU A 4 -11.41 2.33 5.83
C GLU A 4 -12.03 2.48 7.23
N ALA A 5 -13.22 3.05 7.33
CA ALA A 5 -13.87 3.33 8.60
C ALA A 5 -14.73 2.13 9.04
N ALA A 6 -14.39 1.51 10.16
CA ALA A 6 -15.09 0.34 10.69
C ALA A 6 -16.60 0.58 10.88
N GLU A 7 -16.98 1.80 11.24
CA GLU A 7 -18.38 2.19 11.45
C GLU A 7 -19.22 2.05 10.18
N THR A 8 -18.62 2.28 9.01
CA THR A 8 -19.32 2.16 7.72
C THR A 8 -19.64 0.71 7.36
N LEU A 9 -18.90 -0.23 7.92
CA LEU A 9 -19.07 -1.67 7.70
C LEU A 9 -19.97 -2.34 8.75
N ALA A 10 -20.48 -1.60 9.74
CA ALA A 10 -21.25 -2.18 10.85
C ALA A 10 -22.50 -2.95 10.39
N LEU A 11 -23.21 -2.49 9.35
CA LEU A 11 -24.36 -3.19 8.78
C LEU A 11 -23.94 -4.45 8.03
N ALA A 12 -22.85 -4.39 7.28
CA ALA A 12 -22.29 -5.55 6.57
C ALA A 12 -21.84 -6.63 7.53
N ILE A 13 -21.20 -6.26 8.66
CA ILE A 13 -20.80 -7.20 9.71
C ILE A 13 -22.02 -7.89 10.32
N LYS A 14 -23.08 -7.14 10.69
CA LYS A 14 -24.32 -7.72 11.22
C LYS A 14 -24.96 -8.69 10.22
N LEU A 15 -24.95 -8.35 8.93
CA LEU A 15 -25.48 -9.23 7.89
C LEU A 15 -24.61 -10.50 7.73
N ALA A 16 -23.30 -10.35 7.74
CA ALA A 16 -22.35 -11.46 7.66
C ALA A 16 -22.54 -12.43 8.83
N ASP A 17 -22.74 -11.92 10.05
CA ASP A 17 -23.03 -12.74 11.22
C ASP A 17 -24.37 -13.48 11.08
N LYS A 18 -25.42 -12.80 10.64
CA LYS A 18 -26.73 -13.40 10.40
C LYS A 18 -26.69 -14.50 9.33
N LYS A 19 -25.85 -14.33 8.31
CA LYS A 19 -25.73 -15.26 7.16
C LYS A 19 -24.59 -16.27 7.34
N ASN A 20 -23.83 -16.18 8.42
CA ASN A 20 -22.59 -16.94 8.62
C ASN A 20 -21.64 -16.82 7.43
N ALA A 21 -21.51 -15.62 6.86
CA ALA A 21 -20.61 -15.38 5.73
C ALA A 21 -19.15 -15.36 6.19
N ASP A 22 -18.26 -15.92 5.38
CA ASP A 22 -16.81 -16.00 5.68
C ASP A 22 -16.05 -14.74 5.25
N LEU A 23 -16.61 -14.00 4.28
CA LEU A 23 -15.97 -12.85 3.66
C LEU A 23 -16.96 -11.69 3.50
N ILE A 24 -16.48 -10.47 3.76
CA ILE A 24 -17.15 -9.20 3.40
C ILE A 24 -16.26 -8.49 2.39
N LEU A 25 -16.86 -8.05 1.29
CA LEU A 25 -16.25 -7.19 0.28
C LEU A 25 -17.10 -5.92 0.19
N ALA A 26 -16.51 -4.77 0.43
CA ALA A 26 -17.21 -3.49 0.46
C ALA A 26 -16.43 -2.42 -0.29
N THR A 27 -17.01 -1.92 -1.37
CA THR A 27 -16.44 -0.79 -2.12
C THR A 27 -16.98 0.54 -1.61
N ASP A 28 -16.31 1.62 -1.94
CA ASP A 28 -16.86 2.97 -1.88
C ASP A 28 -17.79 3.25 -3.08
N PRO A 29 -18.45 4.42 -3.13
CA PRO A 29 -19.50 4.68 -4.14
C PRO A 29 -19.03 4.68 -5.58
N ASP A 30 -17.78 5.05 -5.85
CA ASP A 30 -17.14 5.05 -7.17
C ASP A 30 -16.36 3.76 -7.48
N CYS A 31 -16.39 2.79 -6.54
CA CYS A 31 -15.82 1.44 -6.69
C CYS A 31 -14.32 1.42 -6.99
N ASP A 32 -13.57 2.42 -6.52
CA ASP A 32 -12.13 2.47 -6.72
C ASP A 32 -11.35 1.88 -5.53
N ARG A 33 -11.96 1.79 -4.33
CA ARG A 33 -11.38 1.19 -3.12
C ARG A 33 -12.16 -0.03 -2.65
N LEU A 34 -11.50 -0.93 -1.90
CA LEU A 34 -12.08 -2.16 -1.39
C LEU A 34 -11.70 -2.40 0.08
N GLY A 35 -12.68 -2.36 0.97
CA GLY A 35 -12.59 -2.82 2.35
C GLY A 35 -12.97 -4.29 2.49
N ILE A 36 -12.29 -5.02 3.37
CA ILE A 36 -12.40 -6.48 3.51
C ILE A 36 -12.60 -6.86 4.97
N GLY A 37 -13.58 -7.73 5.21
CA GLY A 37 -13.77 -8.40 6.49
C GLY A 37 -13.69 -9.91 6.31
N VAL A 38 -12.97 -10.58 7.19
CA VAL A 38 -12.73 -12.04 7.16
C VAL A 38 -13.21 -12.67 8.45
N ARG A 39 -13.94 -13.78 8.36
CA ARG A 39 -14.35 -14.54 9.54
C ARG A 39 -13.18 -15.34 10.08
N GLN A 40 -12.82 -15.06 11.34
CA GLN A 40 -11.78 -15.76 12.08
C GLN A 40 -12.28 -16.12 13.46
N LYS A 41 -12.26 -17.41 13.82
CA LYS A 41 -12.72 -17.93 15.11
C LYS A 41 -14.12 -17.42 15.49
N GLY A 42 -15.05 -17.43 14.52
CA GLY A 42 -16.45 -17.02 14.67
C GLY A 42 -16.73 -15.51 14.67
N LYS A 43 -15.72 -14.66 14.51
CA LYS A 43 -15.87 -13.18 14.47
C LYS A 43 -15.36 -12.62 13.16
N ILE A 44 -15.95 -11.53 12.70
CA ILE A 44 -15.41 -10.77 11.56
C ILE A 44 -14.27 -9.87 12.03
N LYS A 45 -13.10 -10.01 11.40
CA LYS A 45 -11.94 -9.14 11.54
C LYS A 45 -11.79 -8.33 10.25
N LEU A 46 -11.70 -7.02 10.35
CA LEU A 46 -11.42 -6.13 9.23
C LEU A 46 -9.92 -6.14 8.94
N LEU A 47 -9.55 -6.23 7.68
CA LEU A 47 -8.17 -6.13 7.23
C LEU A 47 -7.86 -4.70 6.78
N THR A 48 -6.66 -4.23 7.09
CA THR A 48 -6.14 -2.94 6.61
C THR A 48 -5.73 -3.02 5.14
N GLY A 49 -5.62 -1.86 4.47
CA GLY A 49 -5.13 -1.82 3.09
C GLY A 49 -3.74 -2.42 2.92
N ASN A 50 -2.86 -2.23 3.91
CA ASN A 50 -1.55 -2.87 3.92
C ASN A 50 -1.63 -4.40 4.03
N GLU A 51 -2.45 -4.93 4.93
CA GLU A 51 -2.62 -6.39 5.10
C GLU A 51 -3.17 -7.05 3.82
N VAL A 52 -4.12 -6.39 3.16
CA VAL A 52 -4.66 -6.87 1.88
C VAL A 52 -3.62 -6.79 0.76
N GLY A 53 -2.85 -5.71 0.70
CA GLY A 53 -1.75 -5.57 -0.26
C GLY A 53 -0.67 -6.63 -0.09
N ILE A 54 -0.32 -6.98 1.16
CA ILE A 54 0.58 -8.09 1.49
C ILE A 54 0.03 -9.42 0.95
N LEU A 55 -1.23 -9.73 1.27
CA LEU A 55 -1.89 -10.96 0.85
C LEU A 55 -1.98 -11.07 -0.67
N LEU A 56 -2.41 -10.01 -1.36
CA LEU A 56 -2.50 -9.99 -2.82
C LEU A 56 -1.12 -10.13 -3.48
N THR A 57 -0.09 -9.49 -2.92
CA THR A 57 1.28 -9.61 -3.43
C THR A 57 1.77 -11.06 -3.36
N ASP A 58 1.66 -11.68 -2.19
CA ASP A 58 2.06 -13.06 -1.96
C ASP A 58 1.27 -14.01 -2.88
N TYR A 59 -0.05 -13.86 -2.92
CA TYR A 59 -0.94 -14.70 -3.71
C TYR A 59 -0.64 -14.62 -5.22
N LEU A 60 -0.57 -13.40 -5.77
CA LEU A 60 -0.35 -13.21 -7.20
C LEU A 60 1.02 -13.70 -7.66
N LEU A 61 2.07 -13.46 -6.87
CA LEU A 61 3.41 -13.92 -7.19
C LEU A 61 3.52 -15.45 -7.10
N SER A 62 3.01 -16.05 -6.02
CA SER A 62 3.05 -17.49 -5.81
C SER A 62 2.23 -18.26 -6.86
N GLU A 63 1.00 -17.83 -7.15
CA GLU A 63 0.14 -18.50 -8.11
C GLU A 63 0.62 -18.33 -9.55
N LYS A 64 1.10 -17.14 -9.94
CA LYS A 64 1.72 -16.96 -11.26
C LYS A 64 2.96 -17.83 -11.41
N LYS A 65 3.79 -17.99 -10.38
CA LYS A 65 4.95 -18.89 -10.38
C LYS A 65 4.51 -20.35 -10.49
N ARG A 66 3.54 -20.80 -9.69
CA ARG A 66 2.99 -22.15 -9.71
C ARG A 66 2.42 -22.53 -11.07
N LEU A 67 1.77 -21.58 -11.75
CA LEU A 67 1.16 -21.76 -13.07
C LEU A 67 2.15 -21.60 -14.25
N GLY A 68 3.42 -21.29 -13.98
CA GLY A 68 4.41 -20.98 -15.04
C GLY A 68 4.11 -19.69 -15.81
N LYS A 69 3.36 -18.78 -15.21
CA LYS A 69 2.92 -17.50 -15.80
C LYS A 69 3.59 -16.28 -15.16
N LEU A 70 4.56 -16.49 -14.27
CA LEU A 70 5.31 -15.37 -13.69
C LEU A 70 6.20 -14.76 -14.78
N PRO A 71 6.10 -13.44 -15.04
CA PRO A 71 6.97 -12.77 -16.01
C PRO A 71 8.45 -12.90 -15.62
N SER A 72 9.34 -12.72 -16.59
CA SER A 72 10.80 -12.82 -16.35
C SER A 72 11.35 -11.67 -15.48
N LYS A 73 10.67 -10.52 -15.47
CA LYS A 73 11.04 -9.33 -14.69
C LYS A 73 9.80 -8.78 -13.96
N PRO A 74 9.16 -9.54 -13.08
CA PRO A 74 7.94 -9.10 -12.44
C PRO A 74 8.16 -7.81 -11.64
N PHE A 75 7.17 -6.93 -11.61
CA PHE A 75 7.27 -5.74 -10.80
C PHE A 75 5.95 -5.36 -10.11
N ILE A 76 6.11 -4.66 -8.98
CA ILE A 76 5.05 -4.14 -8.13
C ILE A 76 5.27 -2.64 -7.95
N ILE A 77 4.21 -1.86 -7.84
CA ILE A 77 4.27 -0.44 -7.52
C ILE A 77 3.50 -0.19 -6.23
N LYS A 78 4.10 0.51 -5.28
CA LYS A 78 3.43 0.93 -4.04
C LYS A 78 3.73 2.39 -3.72
N THR A 79 2.95 3.00 -2.83
CA THR A 79 3.28 4.33 -2.33
C THR A 79 4.34 4.26 -1.23
N ILE A 80 5.05 5.37 -1.02
CA ILE A 80 6.10 5.49 0.01
C ILE A 80 5.63 5.28 1.44
N VAL A 81 4.31 5.40 1.70
CA VAL A 81 3.69 5.19 3.01
C VAL A 81 3.07 3.80 3.16
N THR A 82 3.13 2.99 2.11
CA THR A 82 2.66 1.61 2.09
C THR A 82 3.74 0.67 2.65
N THR A 83 3.33 -0.46 3.19
CA THR A 83 4.20 -1.41 3.90
C THR A 83 5.45 -1.83 3.13
N ASP A 84 6.60 -1.84 3.81
CA ASP A 84 7.88 -2.29 3.24
C ASP A 84 8.05 -3.81 3.26
N LEU A 85 7.12 -4.58 3.86
CA LEU A 85 7.14 -6.05 3.82
C LEU A 85 7.09 -6.59 2.38
N ILE A 86 6.56 -5.79 1.46
CA ILE A 86 6.51 -6.11 0.03
C ILE A 86 7.90 -6.36 -0.56
N TYR A 87 8.94 -5.66 -0.08
CA TYR A 87 10.31 -5.89 -0.54
C TYR A 87 10.80 -7.28 -0.18
N GLU A 88 10.48 -7.77 1.03
CA GLU A 88 10.92 -9.09 1.48
C GLU A 88 10.21 -10.19 0.69
N ILE A 89 8.89 -10.07 0.47
CA ILE A 89 8.14 -11.02 -0.36
C ILE A 89 8.66 -11.01 -1.80
N ALA A 90 8.89 -9.83 -2.38
CA ALA A 90 9.32 -9.66 -3.77
C ALA A 90 10.68 -10.32 -4.06
N LYS A 91 11.59 -10.38 -3.09
CA LYS A 91 12.90 -11.03 -3.22
C LYS A 91 12.80 -12.49 -3.64
N ASP A 92 11.87 -13.26 -3.08
CA ASP A 92 11.69 -14.70 -3.36
C ASP A 92 11.23 -14.98 -4.80
N TYR A 93 10.71 -13.95 -5.45
CA TYR A 93 10.21 -14.01 -6.83
C TYR A 93 11.06 -13.20 -7.82
N ASN A 94 12.19 -12.66 -7.36
CA ASN A 94 13.02 -11.74 -8.14
C ASN A 94 12.18 -10.59 -8.74
N ALA A 95 11.17 -10.14 -7.99
CA ALA A 95 10.27 -9.06 -8.40
C ALA A 95 10.84 -7.70 -7.98
N LYS A 96 10.75 -6.73 -8.87
CA LYS A 96 11.14 -5.35 -8.59
C LYS A 96 10.01 -4.60 -7.90
N VAL A 97 10.32 -3.84 -6.86
CA VAL A 97 9.36 -2.95 -6.19
C VAL A 97 9.71 -1.51 -6.53
N TYR A 98 8.72 -0.75 -6.96
CA TYR A 98 8.84 0.69 -7.20
C TYR A 98 8.05 1.45 -6.15
N ASP A 99 8.71 2.37 -5.46
CA ASP A 99 8.07 3.36 -4.60
C ASP A 99 7.71 4.59 -5.42
N VAL A 100 6.51 5.09 -5.20
CA VAL A 100 6.03 6.36 -5.75
C VAL A 100 5.43 7.22 -4.62
N LEU A 101 5.27 8.50 -4.88
CA LEU A 101 4.60 9.40 -3.92
C LEU A 101 3.14 8.97 -3.70
N THR A 102 2.57 9.39 -2.57
CA THR A 102 1.17 9.12 -2.22
C THR A 102 0.21 9.73 -3.24
N GLY A 103 -0.69 8.89 -3.72
CA GLY A 103 -1.70 9.22 -4.73
C GLY A 103 -1.54 8.39 -5.99
N PHE A 104 -2.63 7.76 -6.40
CA PHE A 104 -2.64 6.78 -7.50
C PHE A 104 -2.19 7.35 -8.85
N LYS A 105 -2.28 8.68 -9.03
CA LYS A 105 -1.73 9.37 -10.20
C LYS A 105 -0.24 9.08 -10.42
N PHE A 106 0.55 8.96 -9.33
CA PHE A 106 1.98 8.66 -9.43
C PHE A 106 2.23 7.20 -9.83
N ILE A 107 1.33 6.29 -9.44
CA ILE A 107 1.32 4.90 -9.93
C ILE A 107 1.06 4.92 -11.45
N GLY A 108 0.04 5.66 -11.89
CA GLY A 108 -0.29 5.81 -13.30
C GLY A 108 0.85 6.43 -14.14
N GLU A 109 1.52 7.46 -13.62
CA GLU A 109 2.70 8.06 -14.22
C GLU A 109 3.85 7.05 -14.36
N LYS A 110 4.12 6.28 -13.30
CA LYS A 110 5.16 5.25 -13.31
C LYS A 110 4.88 4.18 -14.35
N LEU A 111 3.63 3.72 -14.45
CA LEU A 111 3.20 2.77 -15.48
C LEU A 111 3.37 3.36 -16.88
N GLY A 112 3.05 4.63 -17.09
CA GLY A 112 3.27 5.30 -18.38
C GLY A 112 4.74 5.37 -18.80
N VAL A 113 5.66 5.48 -17.83
CA VAL A 113 7.10 5.39 -18.11
C VAL A 113 7.50 3.98 -18.50
N ILE A 114 7.00 2.95 -17.79
CA ILE A 114 7.29 1.54 -18.05
C ILE A 114 6.68 1.09 -19.39
N GLU A 115 5.51 1.60 -19.74
CA GLU A 115 4.86 1.35 -21.03
C GLU A 115 5.72 1.78 -22.23
N LYS A 116 6.36 2.96 -22.13
CA LYS A 116 7.29 3.44 -23.17
C LYS A 116 8.53 2.56 -23.33
N GLN A 117 8.82 1.72 -22.32
CA GLN A 117 9.89 0.73 -22.32
C GLN A 117 9.44 -0.65 -22.84
N ASN A 118 8.15 -0.81 -23.17
CA ASN A 118 7.50 -2.08 -23.54
C ASN A 118 7.64 -3.17 -22.45
N GLU A 119 7.56 -2.79 -21.17
CA GLU A 119 7.72 -3.70 -20.03
C GLU A 119 6.42 -3.89 -19.21
N LEU A 120 5.26 -3.42 -19.69
CA LEU A 120 3.96 -3.55 -18.97
C LEU A 120 3.55 -5.00 -18.70
N ASP A 121 3.92 -5.94 -19.56
CA ASP A 121 3.59 -7.37 -19.39
C ASP A 121 4.22 -7.97 -18.13
N ASN A 122 5.20 -7.30 -17.54
CA ASN A 122 5.82 -7.69 -16.29
C ASN A 122 5.06 -7.19 -15.04
N PHE A 123 4.00 -6.40 -15.20
CA PHE A 123 3.22 -5.84 -14.11
C PHE A 123 2.45 -6.90 -13.32
N ILE A 124 2.55 -6.87 -12.00
CA ILE A 124 1.86 -7.79 -11.09
C ILE A 124 0.73 -7.07 -10.35
N LEU A 125 1.06 -6.02 -9.60
CA LEU A 125 0.14 -5.34 -8.70
C LEU A 125 0.62 -3.92 -8.43
N ALA A 126 -0.31 -2.99 -8.29
CA ALA A 126 -0.06 -1.71 -7.62
C ALA A 126 -1.11 -1.48 -6.54
N PHE A 127 -0.72 -0.84 -5.43
CA PHE A 127 -1.65 -0.55 -4.35
C PHE A 127 -1.19 0.57 -3.42
N GLU A 128 -2.16 1.12 -2.69
CA GLU A 128 -2.00 2.10 -1.64
C GLU A 128 -2.52 1.52 -0.31
N GLU A 129 -1.97 1.99 0.81
CA GLU A 129 -2.45 1.66 2.16
C GLU A 129 -3.91 2.09 2.37
N SER A 130 -4.38 3.07 1.60
CA SER A 130 -5.75 3.60 1.61
C SER A 130 -6.75 2.76 0.81
N TYR A 131 -6.55 1.44 0.76
CA TYR A 131 -7.49 0.45 0.21
C TYR A 131 -7.67 0.49 -1.32
N GLY A 132 -6.77 1.15 -2.03
CA GLY A 132 -6.74 1.18 -3.49
C GLY A 132 -5.83 0.12 -4.08
N TYR A 133 -6.33 -0.69 -5.01
CA TYR A 133 -5.59 -1.79 -5.65
C TYR A 133 -5.80 -1.77 -7.15
N MET A 134 -4.77 -2.21 -7.89
CA MET A 134 -4.80 -2.36 -9.35
C MET A 134 -3.97 -3.57 -9.76
N ALA A 135 -4.58 -4.55 -10.40
CA ALA A 135 -3.92 -5.81 -10.81
C ALA A 135 -3.92 -6.03 -12.33
N GLY A 136 -4.19 -5.00 -13.10
CA GLY A 136 -4.17 -5.02 -14.56
C GLY A 136 -3.77 -3.66 -15.11
N ALA A 137 -2.97 -3.63 -16.16
CA ALA A 137 -2.48 -2.38 -16.75
C ALA A 137 -3.43 -1.73 -17.76
N TYR A 138 -4.66 -2.25 -17.91
CA TYR A 138 -5.70 -1.75 -18.83
C TYR A 138 -6.39 -0.47 -18.31
N VAL A 139 -6.35 -0.22 -17.00
CA VAL A 139 -6.72 1.05 -16.38
C VAL A 139 -5.48 1.73 -15.78
N ARG A 140 -5.57 3.02 -15.44
CA ARG A 140 -4.47 3.80 -14.82
C ARG A 140 -4.88 4.34 -13.47
N ASP A 141 -5.88 3.73 -12.87
CA ASP A 141 -6.39 4.06 -11.54
C ASP A 141 -6.79 2.78 -10.80
N LYS A 142 -7.15 2.92 -9.55
CA LYS A 142 -7.63 1.86 -8.66
C LYS A 142 -8.85 1.15 -9.25
N ASP A 143 -8.91 -0.16 -9.08
CA ASP A 143 -10.00 -1.00 -9.56
C ASP A 143 -10.51 -1.91 -8.42
N GLY A 144 -11.51 -1.41 -7.70
CA GLY A 144 -12.13 -2.15 -6.58
C GLY A 144 -12.88 -3.39 -7.04
N VAL A 145 -13.37 -3.43 -8.28
CA VAL A 145 -14.09 -4.60 -8.82
C VAL A 145 -13.13 -5.76 -9.06
N VAL A 146 -11.99 -5.51 -9.71
CA VAL A 146 -10.95 -6.53 -9.92
C VAL A 146 -10.33 -6.94 -8.59
N ALA A 147 -10.10 -5.99 -7.68
CA ALA A 147 -9.63 -6.31 -6.34
C ALA A 147 -10.60 -7.24 -5.60
N ALA A 148 -11.91 -6.99 -5.67
CA ALA A 148 -12.92 -7.84 -5.05
C ALA A 148 -12.93 -9.26 -5.65
N MET A 149 -12.82 -9.38 -6.97
CA MET A 149 -12.71 -10.67 -7.66
C MET A 149 -11.46 -11.44 -7.19
N LEU A 150 -10.29 -10.78 -7.16
CA LEU A 150 -9.03 -11.41 -6.74
C LEU A 150 -9.06 -11.83 -5.27
N VAL A 151 -9.64 -11.01 -4.40
CA VAL A 151 -9.77 -11.36 -2.97
C VAL A 151 -10.72 -12.52 -2.77
N ALA A 152 -11.83 -12.59 -3.52
CA ALA A 152 -12.74 -13.75 -3.46
C ALA A 152 -12.06 -15.04 -3.94
N GLU A 153 -11.30 -14.96 -5.04
CA GLU A 153 -10.50 -16.07 -5.55
C GLU A 153 -9.44 -16.53 -4.54
N MET A 154 -8.68 -15.59 -3.99
CA MET A 154 -7.66 -15.84 -2.98
C MET A 154 -8.26 -16.47 -1.72
N ALA A 155 -9.40 -15.93 -1.23
CA ALA A 155 -10.10 -16.50 -0.07
C ALA A 155 -10.54 -17.92 -0.31
N GLN A 156 -11.12 -18.23 -1.49
CA GLN A 156 -11.50 -19.59 -1.86
C GLN A 156 -10.29 -20.52 -1.99
N HIS A 157 -9.18 -20.03 -2.56
CA HIS A 157 -7.94 -20.80 -2.68
C HIS A 157 -7.42 -21.26 -1.31
N TYR A 158 -7.37 -20.36 -0.32
CA TYR A 158 -6.91 -20.72 1.03
C TYR A 158 -7.96 -21.52 1.82
N LEU A 159 -9.25 -21.26 1.60
CA LEU A 159 -10.31 -22.05 2.24
C LEU A 159 -10.24 -23.54 1.82
N CYS A 160 -9.91 -23.83 0.56
CA CYS A 160 -9.66 -25.21 0.11
C CYS A 160 -8.47 -25.88 0.83
N GLN A 161 -7.59 -25.08 1.44
CA GLN A 161 -6.49 -25.54 2.28
C GLN A 161 -6.83 -25.49 3.79
N GLN A 162 -8.11 -25.28 4.13
CA GLN A 162 -8.61 -25.13 5.50
C GLN A 162 -7.97 -23.92 6.24
N LYS A 163 -7.64 -22.86 5.51
CA LYS A 163 -7.06 -21.62 6.03
C LYS A 163 -7.95 -20.43 5.70
N THR A 164 -7.98 -19.47 6.60
CA THR A 164 -8.52 -18.15 6.33
C THR A 164 -7.43 -17.23 5.74
N LEU A 165 -7.82 -16.06 5.24
CA LEU A 165 -6.85 -15.03 4.83
C LEU A 165 -6.01 -14.53 6.01
N ILE A 166 -6.55 -14.58 7.23
CA ILE A 166 -5.82 -14.19 8.45
C ILE A 166 -4.75 -15.24 8.79
N ASP A 167 -5.08 -16.53 8.69
CA ASP A 167 -4.09 -17.59 8.90
C ASP A 167 -2.93 -17.46 7.88
N ARG A 168 -3.25 -17.14 6.61
CA ARG A 168 -2.21 -16.90 5.62
C ARG A 168 -1.38 -15.68 5.93
N LEU A 169 -1.98 -14.58 6.39
CA LEU A 169 -1.26 -13.38 6.78
C LEU A 169 -0.31 -13.65 7.96
N GLU A 170 -0.73 -14.44 8.93
CA GLU A 170 0.12 -14.88 10.05
C GLU A 170 1.32 -15.70 9.55
N GLU A 171 1.12 -16.64 8.62
CA GLU A 171 2.22 -17.39 7.98
C GLU A 171 3.21 -16.48 7.24
N ILE A 172 2.72 -15.45 6.54
CA ILE A 172 3.56 -14.46 5.87
C ILE A 172 4.42 -13.70 6.90
N TYR A 173 3.83 -13.28 8.02
CA TYR A 173 4.57 -12.63 9.10
C TYR A 173 5.60 -13.54 9.76
N GLU A 174 5.30 -14.83 9.91
CA GLU A 174 6.26 -15.82 10.41
C GLU A 174 7.44 -16.00 9.46
N CYS A 175 7.19 -15.99 8.14
CA CYS A 175 8.22 -16.18 7.11
C CYS A 175 9.11 -14.95 6.93
N TYR A 176 8.51 -13.76 6.84
CA TYR A 176 9.21 -12.53 6.44
C TYR A 176 9.41 -11.52 7.57
N GLY A 177 8.88 -11.80 8.74
CA GLY A 177 8.89 -10.90 9.89
C GLY A 177 7.63 -10.03 9.98
N TYR A 178 7.29 -9.64 11.21
CA TYR A 178 6.14 -8.79 11.47
C TYR A 178 6.45 -7.33 11.13
N ASN A 179 5.65 -6.75 10.26
CA ASN A 179 5.75 -5.35 9.86
C ASN A 179 4.49 -4.59 10.28
N ALA A 180 4.59 -3.76 11.30
CA ALA A 180 3.50 -2.93 11.79
C ALA A 180 3.53 -1.55 11.12
N ASN A 181 2.46 -1.20 10.43
CA ASN A 181 2.27 0.13 9.87
C ASN A 181 1.29 0.92 10.75
N LEU A 182 1.70 2.10 11.19
CA LEU A 182 0.87 3.01 11.96
C LEU A 182 0.75 4.34 11.24
N LEU A 183 -0.46 4.69 10.84
CA LEU A 183 -0.79 6.01 10.32
C LEU A 183 -1.34 6.89 11.47
N LYS A 184 -0.74 8.05 11.65
CA LYS A 184 -1.25 9.06 12.58
C LYS A 184 -1.48 10.37 11.83
N SER A 185 -2.74 10.74 11.67
CA SER A 185 -3.13 12.02 11.07
C SER A 185 -3.15 13.11 12.15
N ILE A 186 -2.54 14.25 11.85
CA ILE A 186 -2.56 15.44 12.71
C ILE A 186 -3.16 16.58 11.89
N GLU A 187 -4.28 17.11 12.36
CA GLU A 187 -4.97 18.21 11.71
C GLU A 187 -4.43 19.56 12.22
N PHE A 188 -4.05 20.42 11.30
CA PHE A 188 -3.65 21.81 11.56
C PHE A 188 -4.66 22.76 10.94
N LYS A 189 -5.34 23.60 11.74
CA LYS A 189 -6.45 24.41 11.27
C LYS A 189 -6.03 25.85 10.92
N GLY A 190 -6.55 26.34 9.81
CA GLY A 190 -6.39 27.73 9.36
C GLY A 190 -4.96 28.07 8.92
N MET A 191 -4.73 29.35 8.60
CA MET A 191 -3.45 29.84 8.09
C MET A 191 -2.31 29.69 9.11
N GLN A 192 -2.59 29.91 10.39
CA GLN A 192 -1.62 29.70 11.46
C GLN A 192 -1.20 28.24 11.58
N GLY A 193 -2.16 27.30 11.41
CA GLY A 193 -1.87 25.87 11.43
C GLY A 193 -0.96 25.44 10.28
N ILE A 194 -1.12 25.99 9.08
CA ILE A 194 -0.22 25.71 7.94
C ILE A 194 1.23 26.12 8.29
N LYS A 195 1.40 27.29 8.90
CA LYS A 195 2.72 27.76 9.32
C LYS A 195 3.34 26.81 10.36
N GLU A 196 2.59 26.45 11.39
CA GLU A 196 3.01 25.52 12.43
C GLU A 196 3.39 24.14 11.87
N MET A 197 2.61 23.62 10.91
CA MET A 197 2.91 22.36 10.22
C MET A 197 4.27 22.42 9.51
N ASN A 198 4.51 23.49 8.73
CA ASN A 198 5.76 23.67 7.99
C ASN A 198 6.96 23.81 8.94
N GLU A 199 6.81 24.58 10.03
CA GLU A 199 7.88 24.73 11.04
C GLU A 199 8.22 23.38 11.69
N LYS A 200 7.23 22.54 12.00
CA LYS A 200 7.45 21.19 12.55
C LYS A 200 8.14 20.27 11.56
N ILE A 201 7.74 20.29 10.28
CA ILE A 201 8.39 19.50 9.24
C ILE A 201 9.85 19.91 9.08
N GLU A 202 10.14 21.21 9.00
CA GLU A 202 11.52 21.71 8.91
C GLU A 202 12.35 21.39 10.16
N ALA A 203 11.76 21.44 11.35
CA ALA A 203 12.45 21.06 12.58
C ALA A 203 12.86 19.57 12.57
N ILE A 204 11.99 18.68 12.09
CA ILE A 204 12.30 17.25 11.94
C ILE A 204 13.39 17.02 10.88
N ARG A 205 13.35 17.75 9.77
CA ARG A 205 14.39 17.68 8.73
C ARG A 205 15.76 18.05 9.25
N ASN A 206 15.82 19.17 10.00
CA ASN A 206 17.08 19.70 10.47
C ASN A 206 17.64 18.95 11.68
N ASN A 207 16.78 18.25 12.42
CA ASN A 207 17.14 17.47 13.59
C ASN A 207 16.30 16.20 13.66
N SER A 208 16.63 15.23 12.80
CA SER A 208 15.91 13.95 12.75
C SER A 208 16.05 13.23 14.08
N PRO A 209 14.94 12.83 14.71
CA PRO A 209 14.97 12.12 15.99
C PRO A 209 15.65 10.77 15.85
N ALA A 210 16.40 10.34 16.88
CA ALA A 210 17.02 9.01 16.92
C ALA A 210 16.03 7.90 17.29
N ALA A 211 14.90 8.27 17.91
CA ALA A 211 13.88 7.34 18.34
C ALA A 211 12.48 7.93 18.23
N LEU A 212 11.48 7.07 18.00
CA LEU A 212 10.06 7.40 18.06
C LEU A 212 9.41 6.58 19.18
N GLY A 213 9.15 7.23 20.32
CA GLY A 213 8.73 6.53 21.54
C GLY A 213 9.79 5.52 22.00
N LYS A 214 9.44 4.25 22.07
CA LYS A 214 10.37 3.15 22.45
C LYS A 214 11.15 2.55 21.26
N TYR A 215 10.87 3.00 20.04
CA TYR A 215 11.46 2.43 18.84
C TYR A 215 12.64 3.29 18.35
N GLU A 216 13.78 2.67 18.14
CA GLU A 216 14.93 3.29 17.49
C GLU A 216 14.65 3.49 16.00
N ILE A 217 14.96 4.68 15.47
CA ILE A 217 14.84 4.96 14.04
C ILE A 217 16.07 4.43 13.34
N LYS A 218 15.90 3.45 12.46
CA LYS A 218 16.99 2.86 11.67
C LYS A 218 17.29 3.66 10.41
N GLN A 219 16.27 4.32 9.85
CA GLN A 219 16.37 5.02 8.57
C GLN A 219 15.33 6.11 8.49
N PHE A 220 15.63 7.21 7.79
CA PHE A 220 14.65 8.19 7.35
C PHE A 220 14.86 8.54 5.87
N LYS A 221 13.78 8.95 5.20
CA LYS A 221 13.79 9.39 3.81
C LYS A 221 13.07 10.72 3.69
N ASP A 222 13.72 11.72 3.09
CA ASP A 222 13.13 13.00 2.75
C ASP A 222 12.91 13.07 1.23
N TYR A 223 11.71 12.78 0.81
CA TYR A 223 11.35 12.76 -0.62
C TYR A 223 11.31 14.15 -1.26
N GLN A 224 11.19 15.23 -0.48
CA GLN A 224 11.25 16.58 -1.01
C GLN A 224 12.68 16.97 -1.39
N LYS A 225 13.66 16.56 -0.59
CA LYS A 225 15.09 16.83 -0.84
C LYS A 225 15.79 15.70 -1.57
N GLY A 226 15.14 14.54 -1.75
CA GLY A 226 15.75 13.35 -2.34
C GLY A 226 16.87 12.75 -1.48
N ILE A 227 16.73 12.85 -0.14
CA ILE A 227 17.78 12.44 0.81
C ILE A 227 17.31 11.20 1.57
N GLU A 228 18.24 10.25 1.76
CA GLU A 228 18.08 9.10 2.63
C GLU A 228 19.25 9.08 3.63
N GLY A 229 18.99 8.79 4.92
CA GLY A 229 20.05 8.85 5.94
C GLY A 229 19.74 8.07 7.21
N LEU A 230 20.75 8.03 8.10
CA LEU A 230 20.65 7.51 9.46
C LEU A 230 20.46 8.68 10.44
N PRO A 231 19.64 8.54 11.49
CA PRO A 231 19.32 9.63 12.41
C PRO A 231 20.52 10.22 13.19
N SER A 232 21.57 9.42 13.39
CA SER A 232 22.74 9.80 14.19
C SER A 232 23.94 10.31 13.39
N SER A 233 23.85 10.35 12.06
CA SER A 233 24.92 10.84 11.21
C SER A 233 24.46 12.04 10.41
N ASN A 234 25.13 13.18 10.57
CA ASN A 234 25.02 14.30 9.62
C ASN A 234 25.62 13.96 8.23
N VAL A 235 25.78 12.68 7.93
CA VAL A 235 26.28 12.15 6.67
C VAL A 235 25.08 11.77 5.83
N PHE A 236 24.62 12.70 5.02
CA PHE A 236 23.64 12.46 3.96
C PHE A 236 24.38 11.73 2.84
N ALA A 237 24.05 10.46 2.63
CA ALA A 237 24.47 9.77 1.42
C ALA A 237 23.54 10.21 0.28
N ASP A 238 24.13 10.86 -0.71
CA ASP A 238 23.45 11.24 -1.96
C ASP A 238 23.23 9.95 -2.78
N HIS A 239 22.14 9.24 -2.51
CA HIS A 239 21.79 8.06 -3.27
C HIS A 239 20.77 8.43 -4.35
N ALA A 240 21.17 8.33 -5.59
CA ALA A 240 20.35 8.51 -6.81
C ALA A 240 19.12 7.57 -6.91
N SER A 241 18.77 6.87 -5.84
CA SER A 241 17.64 5.93 -5.76
C SER A 241 16.35 6.52 -5.19
N VAL A 242 16.41 7.70 -4.52
CA VAL A 242 15.20 8.38 -4.05
C VAL A 242 14.78 9.37 -5.12
N PRO A 243 13.62 9.20 -5.80
CA PRO A 243 13.18 10.15 -6.79
C PRO A 243 12.92 11.50 -6.11
N ALA A 244 13.75 12.50 -6.41
CA ALA A 244 13.46 13.88 -6.05
C ALA A 244 12.12 14.29 -6.67
N LEU A 245 11.30 15.02 -5.92
CA LEU A 245 10.15 15.71 -6.49
C LEU A 245 10.68 16.60 -7.62
N ALA A 246 10.37 16.30 -8.86
CA ALA A 246 10.62 17.21 -9.96
C ALA A 246 9.89 18.51 -9.63
N ASN A 247 10.65 19.59 -9.40
CA ASN A 247 10.14 20.95 -9.29
C ASN A 247 9.66 21.40 -10.68
N ASP A 248 8.60 20.79 -11.17
CA ASP A 248 7.93 21.28 -12.36
C ASP A 248 6.90 22.33 -11.93
N SER A 249 7.37 23.56 -11.83
CA SER A 249 6.57 24.75 -11.55
C SER A 249 5.52 25.08 -12.63
N SER A 250 5.37 24.23 -13.65
CA SER A 250 4.44 24.44 -14.76
C SER A 250 3.04 23.83 -14.53
N LEU A 251 2.79 23.11 -13.43
CA LEU A 251 1.51 22.44 -13.18
C LEU A 251 0.62 23.12 -12.13
N VAL A 252 0.93 24.35 -11.71
CA VAL A 252 -0.01 25.14 -10.89
C VAL A 252 -0.83 26.04 -11.81
N SER A 253 -1.84 25.49 -12.46
CA SER A 253 -2.93 26.27 -13.03
C SER A 253 -3.97 26.51 -11.94
N PRO A 254 -4.33 27.76 -11.61
CA PRO A 254 -5.40 28.00 -10.65
C PRO A 254 -6.74 27.60 -11.30
N ARG A 255 -7.40 26.59 -10.75
CA ARG A 255 -8.81 26.35 -11.07
C ARG A 255 -9.63 27.48 -10.46
N THR A 256 -10.02 28.41 -11.29
CA THR A 256 -11.13 29.33 -11.03
C THR A 256 -12.44 28.59 -11.27
N ARG A 257 -13.26 28.54 -10.18
CA ARG A 257 -14.68 28.19 -10.04
C ARG A 257 -15.09 26.75 -10.35
#